data_8d05ade73f9c5e9fac3585c7256b5598
#
_entry.id   8d05ade73f9c5e9fac3585c7256b5598
#
_cell.length_a   1.000
_cell.length_b   1.000
_cell.length_c   1.000
_cell.angle_alpha   90.00
_cell.angle_beta   90.00
_cell.angle_gamma   90.00
#
_symmetry.space_group_name_H-M   'P 1'
#
loop_
_entity.id
_entity.type
_entity.pdbx_description
1 polymer ?
#
loop_
_entity_poly.entity_id
_entity_poly.type
_entity_poly.pdbx_seq_one_letter_code
_entity_poly.pdbx_strand_id
1 'polypeptide(L)'
;MTSSLVGSEMCIRDRYKIFLVFSVIFAAISVVLQLYVPVLFGDAIDEVVSAHQVNFDMMWYYLKQILIFIVISAFATWFMNLLNNRMTYRIVQDIRSQAIRHIQVLPLSYLDQHSTGDIVSRVIADTDILSDGLLLGFTQLFSGIVTIVVTLIFMFSKNVWVTLLVIVLTPFSFVVAKFISSRSYTMFRKQSETRGRQTALIEEMIGGQKVVKAFGYEKESSRRFDEINKELQNYSQKAVFYSSLTNPSTRFVNNIIYAGVALLLSLIHI
;
A
#
# COMPACT_ATOMS: atom_id res chain seq x y z
N MET A 1 9.25 -11.47 32.70
CA MET A 1 9.66 -10.35 31.81
C MET A 1 8.60 -9.87 30.81
N THR A 2 7.48 -10.55 30.64
CA THR A 2 6.40 -10.21 29.69
C THR A 2 5.41 -9.13 30.18
N SER A 3 5.27 -8.91 31.49
CA SER A 3 4.31 -7.96 32.07
C SER A 3 4.68 -6.48 31.88
N SER A 4 5.96 -6.15 31.77
CA SER A 4 6.47 -4.79 31.59
C SER A 4 6.25 -4.29 30.14
N LEU A 5 6.37 -5.18 29.14
CA LEU A 5 6.09 -4.89 27.72
C LEU A 5 4.60 -4.64 27.48
N VAL A 6 3.74 -5.46 28.07
CA VAL A 6 2.27 -5.29 27.98
C VAL A 6 1.81 -3.96 28.58
N GLY A 7 2.43 -3.51 29.68
CA GLY A 7 2.13 -2.22 30.31
C GLY A 7 2.54 -1.02 29.42
N SER A 8 3.66 -1.11 28.71
CA SER A 8 4.12 -0.04 27.81
C SER A 8 3.30 0.04 26.53
N GLU A 9 2.86 -1.08 25.96
CA GLU A 9 1.98 -1.12 24.80
C GLU A 9 0.59 -0.53 25.12
N MET A 10 0.04 -0.80 26.30
CA MET A 10 -1.22 -0.21 26.76
C MET A 10 -1.12 1.31 26.91
N CYS A 11 -0.01 1.82 27.43
CA CYS A 11 0.21 3.25 27.62
C CYS A 11 0.40 3.99 26.27
N ILE A 12 1.07 3.37 25.30
CA ILE A 12 1.22 3.90 23.94
C ILE A 12 -0.15 3.96 23.26
N ARG A 13 -0.91 2.88 23.29
CA ARG A 13 -2.25 2.80 22.69
C ARG A 13 -3.19 3.88 23.21
N ASP A 14 -3.20 4.13 24.53
CA ASP A 14 -4.13 5.10 25.14
C ASP A 14 -3.76 6.55 24.82
N ARG A 15 -2.49 6.84 24.66
CA ARG A 15 -2.00 8.18 24.33
C ARG A 15 -2.38 8.62 22.91
N TYR A 16 -2.50 7.67 21.97
CA TYR A 16 -2.75 7.98 20.55
C TYR A 16 -4.20 7.73 20.10
N LYS A 17 -5.08 7.22 20.97
CA LYS A 17 -6.51 6.98 20.64
C LYS A 17 -7.21 8.21 20.07
N ILE A 18 -6.95 9.38 20.63
CA ILE A 18 -7.59 10.63 20.20
C ILE A 18 -7.17 10.96 18.76
N PHE A 19 -5.89 10.83 18.41
CA PHE A 19 -5.40 11.07 17.06
C PHE A 19 -6.00 10.08 16.05
N LEU A 20 -6.15 8.80 16.44
CA LEU A 20 -6.80 7.78 15.64
C LEU A 20 -8.26 8.13 15.35
N VAL A 21 -9.02 8.50 16.37
CA VAL A 21 -10.44 8.87 16.22
C VAL A 21 -10.58 10.06 15.27
N PHE A 22 -9.81 11.13 15.46
CA PHE A 22 -9.84 12.27 14.56
C PHE A 22 -9.42 11.92 13.14
N SER A 23 -8.39 11.07 12.96
CA SER A 23 -7.96 10.60 11.65
C SER A 23 -9.09 9.87 10.92
N VAL A 24 -9.80 8.97 11.61
CA VAL A 24 -10.94 8.24 11.04
C VAL A 24 -12.12 9.18 10.72
N ILE A 25 -12.39 10.18 11.56
CA ILE A 25 -13.43 11.18 11.29
C ILE A 25 -13.09 11.98 10.02
N PHE A 26 -11.86 12.49 9.89
CA PHE A 26 -11.45 13.22 8.70
C PHE A 26 -11.42 12.33 7.46
N ALA A 27 -11.05 11.06 7.59
CA ALA A 27 -11.16 10.08 6.50
C ALA A 27 -12.61 9.92 6.06
N ALA A 28 -13.56 9.76 7.01
CA ALA A 28 -14.97 9.63 6.71
C ALA A 28 -15.53 10.87 6.00
N ILE A 29 -15.22 12.05 6.51
CA ILE A 29 -15.65 13.32 5.90
C ILE A 29 -15.10 13.44 4.46
N SER A 30 -13.80 13.18 4.27
CA SER A 30 -13.18 13.25 2.95
C SER A 30 -13.81 12.28 1.96
N VAL A 31 -14.03 11.02 2.36
CA VAL A 31 -14.61 9.98 1.51
C VAL A 31 -16.06 10.29 1.15
N VAL A 32 -16.88 10.70 2.13
CA VAL A 32 -18.28 11.07 1.87
C VAL A 32 -18.38 12.20 0.85
N LEU A 33 -17.58 13.25 1.03
CA LEU A 33 -17.56 14.38 0.10
C LEU A 33 -17.08 13.96 -1.30
N GLN A 34 -16.04 13.14 -1.39
CA GLN A 34 -15.54 12.63 -2.68
C GLN A 34 -16.58 11.77 -3.41
N LEU A 35 -17.33 10.92 -2.69
CA LEU A 35 -18.37 10.09 -3.29
C LEU A 35 -19.61 10.88 -3.70
N TYR A 36 -19.83 12.05 -3.11
CA TYR A 36 -20.95 12.90 -3.48
C TYR A 36 -20.68 13.74 -4.73
N VAL A 37 -19.39 14.00 -5.07
CA VAL A 37 -19.03 14.77 -6.26
C VAL A 37 -19.56 14.16 -7.57
N PRO A 38 -19.43 12.83 -7.84
CA PRO A 38 -20.03 12.22 -9.03
C PRO A 38 -21.56 12.36 -9.13
N VAL A 39 -22.26 12.42 -8.00
CA VAL A 39 -23.72 12.64 -7.97
C VAL A 39 -24.05 14.06 -8.44
N LEU A 40 -23.36 15.06 -7.89
CA LEU A 40 -23.51 16.44 -8.34
C LEU A 40 -23.14 16.65 -9.82
N PHE A 41 -22.17 15.87 -10.32
CA PHE A 41 -21.87 15.87 -11.75
C PHE A 41 -23.04 15.30 -12.57
N GLY A 42 -23.69 14.23 -12.10
CA GLY A 42 -24.90 13.69 -12.72
C GLY A 42 -26.01 14.73 -12.77
N ASP A 43 -26.32 15.36 -11.63
CA ASP A 43 -27.35 16.40 -11.52
C ASP A 43 -27.03 17.60 -12.44
N ALA A 44 -25.76 17.99 -12.54
CA ALA A 44 -25.34 19.07 -13.47
C ALA A 44 -25.48 18.69 -14.96
N ILE A 45 -25.28 17.41 -15.29
CA ILE A 45 -25.45 16.92 -16.68
C ILE A 45 -26.94 16.85 -17.04
N ASP A 46 -27.81 16.48 -16.12
CA ASP A 46 -29.25 16.40 -16.33
C ASP A 46 -29.85 17.76 -16.70
N GLU A 47 -29.27 18.86 -16.21
CA GLU A 47 -29.66 20.22 -16.61
C GLU A 47 -29.24 20.60 -18.02
N VAL A 48 -28.33 19.84 -18.65
CA VAL A 48 -27.83 20.11 -20.01
C VAL A 48 -28.53 19.27 -21.08
N VAL A 49 -29.11 18.12 -20.69
CA VAL A 49 -29.68 17.13 -21.63
C VAL A 49 -30.99 17.63 -22.29
N SER A 50 -31.66 18.61 -21.70
CA SER A 50 -32.87 19.21 -22.29
C SER A 50 -32.52 20.06 -23.50
N ALA A 51 -32.81 19.55 -24.70
CA ALA A 51 -32.56 20.27 -25.98
C ALA A 51 -33.20 21.66 -25.96
N HIS A 52 -32.40 22.70 -26.15
CA HIS A 52 -32.75 24.12 -26.24
C HIS A 52 -33.05 24.88 -24.94
N GLN A 53 -32.94 24.26 -23.76
CA GLN A 53 -33.10 24.98 -22.48
C GLN A 53 -31.98 24.58 -21.48
N VAL A 54 -30.76 25.04 -21.74
CA VAL A 54 -29.67 24.90 -20.77
C VAL A 54 -29.83 25.94 -19.67
N ASN A 55 -30.09 25.51 -18.46
CA ASN A 55 -30.14 26.40 -17.30
C ASN A 55 -28.72 26.65 -16.76
N PHE A 56 -28.04 27.68 -17.30
CA PHE A 56 -26.68 28.04 -16.91
C PHE A 56 -26.56 28.44 -15.46
N ASP A 57 -27.61 28.98 -14.84
CA ASP A 57 -27.58 29.39 -13.43
C ASP A 57 -27.55 28.19 -12.51
N MET A 58 -28.34 27.15 -12.79
CA MET A 58 -28.32 25.89 -12.02
C MET A 58 -27.03 25.10 -12.26
N MET A 59 -26.56 25.03 -13.49
CA MET A 59 -25.27 24.41 -13.79
C MET A 59 -24.13 25.10 -13.03
N TRP A 60 -24.12 26.44 -12.97
CA TRP A 60 -23.12 27.20 -12.23
C TRP A 60 -23.23 26.99 -10.70
N TYR A 61 -24.44 26.78 -10.20
CA TYR A 61 -24.67 26.40 -8.80
C TYR A 61 -24.05 25.04 -8.45
N TYR A 62 -24.30 24.00 -9.27
CA TYR A 62 -23.69 22.67 -9.06
C TYR A 62 -22.16 22.71 -9.18
N LEU A 63 -21.61 23.43 -10.12
CA LEU A 63 -20.16 23.58 -10.27
C LEU A 63 -19.52 24.26 -9.04
N LYS A 64 -20.16 25.26 -8.48
CA LYS A 64 -19.70 25.87 -7.21
C LYS A 64 -19.75 24.89 -6.05
N GLN A 65 -20.81 24.10 -5.91
CA GLN A 65 -20.90 23.06 -4.88
C GLN A 65 -19.81 22.01 -5.03
N ILE A 66 -19.58 21.53 -6.24
CA ILE A 66 -18.50 20.57 -6.53
C ILE A 66 -17.14 21.15 -6.10
N LEU A 67 -16.86 22.41 -6.47
CA LEU A 67 -15.62 23.08 -6.09
C LEU A 67 -15.46 23.16 -4.55
N ILE A 68 -16.52 23.55 -3.85
CA ILE A 68 -16.54 23.63 -2.40
C ILE A 68 -16.27 22.25 -1.77
N PHE A 69 -16.91 21.18 -2.26
CA PHE A 69 -16.73 19.83 -1.74
C PHE A 69 -15.32 19.30 -1.99
N ILE A 70 -14.73 19.58 -3.18
CA ILE A 70 -13.34 19.24 -3.47
C ILE A 70 -12.40 19.96 -2.51
N VAL A 71 -12.59 21.24 -2.27
CA VAL A 71 -11.75 22.03 -1.35
C VAL A 71 -11.86 21.49 0.07
N ILE A 72 -13.07 21.26 0.57
CA ILE A 72 -13.28 20.72 1.93
C ILE A 72 -12.67 19.32 2.05
N SER A 73 -12.86 18.44 1.05
CA SER A 73 -12.29 17.10 1.07
C SER A 73 -10.76 17.11 1.03
N ALA A 74 -10.16 18.05 0.29
CA ALA A 74 -8.72 18.25 0.25
C ALA A 74 -8.17 18.68 1.62
N PHE A 75 -8.83 19.62 2.29
CA PHE A 75 -8.47 20.02 3.65
C PHE A 75 -8.64 18.88 4.65
N ALA A 76 -9.73 18.12 4.57
CA ALA A 76 -9.94 16.95 5.44
C ALA A 76 -8.84 15.90 5.25
N THR A 77 -8.48 15.59 4.01
CA THR A 77 -7.38 14.67 3.68
C THR A 77 -6.03 15.21 4.17
N TRP A 78 -5.78 16.49 4.03
CA TRP A 78 -4.56 17.12 4.52
C TRP A 78 -4.44 17.02 6.05
N PHE A 79 -5.51 17.33 6.78
CA PHE A 79 -5.55 17.18 8.25
C PHE A 79 -5.38 15.72 8.68
N MET A 80 -6.05 14.78 8.01
CA MET A 80 -5.87 13.35 8.26
C MET A 80 -4.40 12.94 8.13
N ASN A 81 -3.75 13.33 7.03
CA ASN A 81 -2.33 13.02 6.80
C ASN A 81 -1.41 13.69 7.84
N LEU A 82 -1.71 14.92 8.24
CA LEU A 82 -0.96 15.62 9.29
C LEU A 82 -1.04 14.86 10.62
N LEU A 83 -2.23 14.38 11.00
CA LEU A 83 -2.43 13.59 12.22
C LEU A 83 -1.70 12.25 12.15
N ASN A 84 -1.81 11.54 11.03
CA ASN A 84 -1.15 10.26 10.80
C ASN A 84 0.37 10.40 10.85
N ASN A 85 0.94 11.41 10.18
CA ASN A 85 2.36 11.70 10.22
C ASN A 85 2.82 11.99 11.65
N ARG A 86 2.12 12.89 12.36
CA ARG A 86 2.49 13.26 13.72
C ARG A 86 2.42 12.08 14.68
N MET A 87 1.42 11.22 14.52
CA MET A 87 1.26 10.00 15.31
C MET A 87 2.39 9.01 15.03
N THR A 88 2.67 8.73 13.75
CA THR A 88 3.71 7.79 13.34
C THR A 88 5.09 8.20 13.86
N TYR A 89 5.50 9.46 13.63
CA TYR A 89 6.81 9.93 14.08
C TYR A 89 6.97 9.92 15.60
N ARG A 90 5.90 10.18 16.35
CA ARG A 90 5.95 10.05 17.81
C ARG A 90 6.07 8.61 18.28
N ILE A 91 5.33 7.69 17.66
CA ILE A 91 5.44 6.24 17.96
C ILE A 91 6.88 5.77 17.69
N VAL A 92 7.45 6.15 16.56
CA VAL A 92 8.82 5.80 16.17
C VAL A 92 9.84 6.39 17.14
N GLN A 93 9.66 7.64 17.55
CA GLN A 93 10.50 8.29 18.57
C GLN A 93 10.44 7.53 19.91
N ASP A 94 9.25 7.15 20.34
CA ASP A 94 9.06 6.40 21.59
C ASP A 94 9.73 5.02 21.52
N ILE A 95 9.58 4.32 20.38
CA ILE A 95 10.21 3.00 20.15
C ILE A 95 11.75 3.13 20.17
N ARG A 96 12.32 4.10 19.46
CA ARG A 96 13.77 4.32 19.45
C ARG A 96 14.29 4.64 20.85
N SER A 97 13.60 5.51 21.57
CA SER A 97 13.98 5.88 22.94
C SER A 97 13.93 4.67 23.89
N GLN A 98 12.93 3.80 23.73
CA GLN A 98 12.82 2.57 24.52
C GLN A 98 13.91 1.57 24.13
N ALA A 99 14.20 1.39 22.85
CA ALA A 99 15.26 0.52 22.36
C ALA A 99 16.63 0.93 22.92
N ILE A 100 16.98 2.21 22.84
CA ILE A 100 18.26 2.71 23.40
C ILE A 100 18.33 2.49 24.91
N ARG A 101 17.25 2.81 25.64
CA ARG A 101 17.23 2.55 27.11
C ARG A 101 17.36 1.08 27.42
N HIS A 102 16.77 0.20 26.63
CA HIS A 102 16.87 -1.23 26.82
C HIS A 102 18.27 -1.76 26.56
N ILE A 103 18.95 -1.27 25.50
CA ILE A 103 20.33 -1.63 25.19
C ILE A 103 21.28 -1.30 26.36
N GLN A 104 21.05 -0.18 27.05
CA GLN A 104 21.90 0.25 28.17
C GLN A 104 21.81 -0.66 29.41
N VAL A 105 20.75 -1.46 29.54
CA VAL A 105 20.56 -2.41 30.65
C VAL A 105 20.79 -3.86 30.24
N LEU A 106 21.18 -4.14 29.01
CA LEU A 106 21.51 -5.48 28.54
C LEU A 106 22.82 -5.99 29.18
N PRO A 107 22.92 -7.29 29.46
CA PRO A 107 24.19 -7.89 29.87
C PRO A 107 25.27 -7.73 28.84
N LEU A 108 26.52 -7.49 29.27
CA LEU A 108 27.66 -7.39 28.36
C LEU A 108 27.83 -8.62 27.45
N SER A 109 27.51 -9.80 27.97
CA SER A 109 27.54 -11.05 27.20
C SER A 109 26.64 -11.05 25.98
N TYR A 110 25.54 -10.29 26.00
CA TYR A 110 24.70 -10.10 24.83
C TYR A 110 25.37 -9.20 23.78
N LEU A 111 26.00 -8.11 24.24
CA LEU A 111 26.71 -7.17 23.37
C LEU A 111 27.94 -7.81 22.71
N ASP A 112 28.62 -8.71 23.42
CA ASP A 112 29.78 -9.44 22.89
C ASP A 112 29.39 -10.47 21.82
N GLN A 113 28.17 -11.01 21.88
CA GLN A 113 27.68 -12.00 20.90
C GLN A 113 27.06 -11.37 19.64
N HIS A 114 26.77 -10.08 19.65
CA HIS A 114 26.12 -9.38 18.54
C HIS A 114 27.01 -8.23 18.04
N SER A 115 27.13 -8.08 16.73
CA SER A 115 27.91 -6.96 16.20
C SER A 115 27.21 -5.63 16.49
N THR A 116 28.00 -4.62 16.85
CA THR A 116 27.48 -3.25 17.06
C THR A 116 26.72 -2.74 15.84
N GLY A 117 27.18 -3.12 14.62
CA GLY A 117 26.49 -2.76 13.38
C GLY A 117 25.10 -3.37 13.25
N ASP A 118 24.89 -4.64 13.68
CA ASP A 118 23.56 -5.27 13.67
C ASP A 118 22.60 -4.57 14.65
N ILE A 119 23.07 -4.26 15.86
CA ILE A 119 22.28 -3.54 16.86
C ILE A 119 21.87 -2.14 16.36
N VAL A 120 22.82 -1.40 15.79
CA VAL A 120 22.56 -0.06 15.24
C VAL A 120 21.61 -0.14 14.04
N SER A 121 21.79 -1.11 13.16
CA SER A 121 20.90 -1.33 12.01
C SER A 121 19.46 -1.60 12.46
N ARG A 122 19.24 -2.42 13.47
CA ARG A 122 17.90 -2.69 14.04
C ARG A 122 17.24 -1.45 14.63
N VAL A 123 18.00 -0.63 15.36
CA VAL A 123 17.46 0.60 15.98
C VAL A 123 17.17 1.69 14.96
N ILE A 124 17.92 1.76 13.86
CA ILE A 124 17.77 2.79 12.85
C ILE A 124 16.95 2.27 11.68
N ALA A 125 17.49 1.31 10.91
CA ALA A 125 16.91 0.89 9.64
C ALA A 125 15.58 0.14 9.83
N ASP A 126 15.48 -0.81 10.76
CA ASP A 126 14.24 -1.55 10.98
C ASP A 126 13.14 -0.64 11.56
N THR A 127 13.53 0.37 12.35
CA THR A 127 12.58 1.35 12.88
C THR A 127 12.10 2.32 11.81
N ASP A 128 12.93 2.65 10.80
CA ASP A 128 12.50 3.44 9.63
C ASP A 128 11.52 2.65 8.77
N ILE A 129 11.79 1.38 8.50
CA ILE A 129 10.86 0.49 7.79
C ILE A 129 9.53 0.37 8.54
N LEU A 130 9.56 0.27 9.87
CA LEU A 130 8.36 0.27 10.70
C LEU A 130 7.60 1.60 10.58
N SER A 131 8.32 2.73 10.55
CA SER A 131 7.73 4.06 10.35
C SER A 131 6.95 4.15 9.05
N ASP A 132 7.57 3.73 7.96
CA ASP A 132 6.94 3.73 6.63
C ASP A 132 5.74 2.78 6.59
N GLY A 133 5.87 1.60 7.19
CA GLY A 133 4.78 0.63 7.32
C GLY A 133 3.59 1.15 8.12
N LEU A 134 3.84 1.83 9.25
CA LEU A 134 2.79 2.44 10.07
C LEU A 134 2.10 3.60 9.32
N LEU A 135 2.87 4.45 8.65
CA LEU A 135 2.33 5.58 7.90
C LEU A 135 1.41 5.12 6.77
N LEU A 136 1.88 4.17 5.96
CA LEU A 136 1.09 3.56 4.90
C LEU A 136 -0.11 2.78 5.48
N GLY A 137 0.11 2.02 6.55
CA GLY A 137 -0.94 1.23 7.21
C GLY A 137 -2.07 2.11 7.72
N PHE A 138 -1.78 3.14 8.49
CA PHE A 138 -2.81 4.04 9.01
C PHE A 138 -3.57 4.76 7.90
N THR A 139 -2.85 5.30 6.92
CA THR A 139 -3.48 6.05 5.83
C THR A 139 -4.31 5.14 4.93
N GLN A 140 -3.77 4.01 4.49
CA GLN A 140 -4.46 3.11 3.55
C GLN A 140 -5.56 2.29 4.22
N LEU A 141 -5.34 1.82 5.45
CA LEU A 141 -6.30 0.95 6.14
C LEU A 141 -7.53 1.74 6.58
N PHE A 142 -7.34 2.92 7.17
CA PHE A 142 -8.48 3.71 7.64
C PHE A 142 -9.28 4.29 6.48
N SER A 143 -8.63 4.96 5.52
CA SER A 143 -9.35 5.47 4.36
C SER A 143 -9.93 4.35 3.51
N GLY A 144 -9.25 3.22 3.35
CA GLY A 144 -9.74 2.07 2.60
C GLY A 144 -10.99 1.44 3.21
N ILE A 145 -10.99 1.16 4.52
CA ILE A 145 -12.17 0.60 5.21
C ILE A 145 -13.34 1.58 5.11
N VAL A 146 -13.11 2.86 5.42
CA VAL A 146 -14.15 3.89 5.36
C VAL A 146 -14.69 4.01 3.94
N THR A 147 -13.81 4.02 2.92
CA THR A 147 -14.23 4.07 1.51
C THR A 147 -15.14 2.88 1.16
N ILE A 148 -14.75 1.66 1.49
CA ILE A 148 -15.55 0.47 1.20
C ILE A 148 -16.93 0.56 1.86
N VAL A 149 -16.97 0.86 3.15
CA VAL A 149 -18.23 0.93 3.92
C VAL A 149 -19.15 2.04 3.39
N VAL A 150 -18.62 3.24 3.22
CA VAL A 150 -19.40 4.39 2.74
C VAL A 150 -19.85 4.17 1.30
N THR A 151 -19.00 3.64 0.42
CA THR A 151 -19.37 3.33 -0.97
C THR A 151 -20.50 2.30 -1.02
N LEU A 152 -20.42 1.23 -0.23
CA LEU A 152 -21.49 0.23 -0.18
C LEU A 152 -22.82 0.83 0.31
N ILE A 153 -22.80 1.62 1.38
CA ILE A 153 -23.99 2.31 1.89
C ILE A 153 -24.59 3.21 0.79
N PHE A 154 -23.74 3.97 0.10
CA PHE A 154 -24.15 4.88 -0.95
C PHE A 154 -24.76 4.13 -2.15
N MET A 155 -24.14 3.03 -2.58
CA MET A 155 -24.64 2.19 -3.66
C MET A 155 -25.97 1.53 -3.30
N PHE A 156 -26.13 1.02 -2.08
CA PHE A 156 -27.40 0.45 -1.61
C PHE A 156 -28.53 1.50 -1.59
N SER A 157 -28.20 2.73 -1.22
CA SER A 157 -29.12 3.86 -1.25
C SER A 157 -29.63 4.22 -2.66
N LYS A 158 -28.80 3.97 -3.69
CA LYS A 158 -29.15 4.31 -5.08
C LYS A 158 -29.84 3.15 -5.81
N ASN A 159 -29.25 1.96 -5.80
CA ASN A 159 -29.85 0.80 -6.46
C ASN A 159 -29.32 -0.51 -5.87
N VAL A 160 -30.22 -1.31 -5.30
CA VAL A 160 -29.89 -2.59 -4.66
C VAL A 160 -29.36 -3.62 -5.65
N TRP A 161 -29.93 -3.70 -6.85
CA TRP A 161 -29.54 -4.70 -7.87
C TRP A 161 -28.14 -4.47 -8.40
N VAL A 162 -27.80 -3.21 -8.69
CA VAL A 162 -26.46 -2.82 -9.11
C VAL A 162 -25.44 -3.12 -8.00
N THR A 163 -25.79 -2.83 -6.76
CA THR A 163 -24.92 -3.10 -5.60
C THR A 163 -24.65 -4.58 -5.45
N LEU A 164 -25.69 -5.42 -5.56
CA LEU A 164 -25.58 -6.87 -5.47
C LEU A 164 -24.66 -7.43 -6.57
N LEU A 165 -24.84 -6.96 -7.80
CA LEU A 165 -23.97 -7.34 -8.93
C LEU A 165 -22.49 -6.98 -8.64
N VAL A 166 -22.21 -5.79 -8.15
CA VAL A 166 -20.85 -5.36 -7.82
C VAL A 166 -20.26 -6.21 -6.68
N ILE A 167 -21.06 -6.49 -5.63
CA ILE A 167 -20.61 -7.33 -4.50
C ILE A 167 -20.26 -8.74 -4.96
N VAL A 168 -21.02 -9.31 -5.91
CA VAL A 168 -20.77 -10.65 -6.44
C VAL A 168 -19.54 -10.68 -7.36
N LEU A 169 -19.35 -9.65 -8.18
CA LEU A 169 -18.24 -9.60 -9.14
C LEU A 169 -16.90 -9.16 -8.50
N THR A 170 -16.92 -8.34 -7.46
CA THR A 170 -15.68 -7.82 -6.81
C THR A 170 -14.79 -8.95 -6.26
N PRO A 171 -15.28 -10.02 -5.61
CA PRO A 171 -14.45 -11.14 -5.19
C PRO A 171 -13.66 -11.80 -6.32
N PHE A 172 -14.17 -11.78 -7.56
CA PHE A 172 -13.43 -12.29 -8.71
C PHE A 172 -12.11 -11.53 -8.95
N SER A 173 -12.13 -10.22 -8.75
CA SER A 173 -10.90 -9.38 -8.78
C SER A 173 -9.88 -9.85 -7.75
N PHE A 174 -10.31 -10.22 -6.54
CA PHE A 174 -9.40 -10.72 -5.50
C PHE A 174 -8.78 -12.06 -5.87
N VAL A 175 -9.54 -12.97 -6.50
CA VAL A 175 -9.01 -14.27 -6.95
C VAL A 175 -7.91 -14.05 -8.00
N VAL A 176 -8.16 -13.20 -8.98
CA VAL A 176 -7.17 -12.88 -10.04
C VAL A 176 -5.93 -12.21 -9.43
N ALA A 177 -6.14 -11.21 -8.57
CA ALA A 177 -5.04 -10.50 -7.90
C ALA A 177 -4.20 -11.45 -7.02
N LYS A 178 -4.84 -12.35 -6.24
CA LYS A 178 -4.17 -13.34 -5.41
C LYS A 178 -3.32 -14.31 -6.25
N PHE A 179 -3.86 -14.79 -7.37
CA PHE A 179 -3.14 -15.68 -8.27
C PHE A 179 -1.87 -15.02 -8.82
N ILE A 180 -1.99 -13.81 -9.35
CA ILE A 180 -0.85 -13.05 -9.92
C ILE A 180 0.16 -12.71 -8.83
N SER A 181 -0.28 -12.20 -7.69
CA SER A 181 0.58 -11.82 -6.57
C SER A 181 1.37 -13.01 -6.03
N SER A 182 0.72 -14.18 -5.87
CA SER A 182 1.40 -15.39 -5.41
C SER A 182 2.50 -15.84 -6.38
N ARG A 183 2.25 -15.79 -7.69
CA ARG A 183 3.25 -16.11 -8.71
C ARG A 183 4.39 -15.11 -8.74
N SER A 184 4.07 -13.82 -8.68
CA SER A 184 5.04 -12.74 -8.61
C SER A 184 5.94 -12.88 -7.38
N TYR A 185 5.36 -13.07 -6.19
CA TYR A 185 6.11 -13.27 -4.95
C TYR A 185 7.09 -14.44 -5.03
N THR A 186 6.64 -15.58 -5.56
CA THR A 186 7.52 -16.76 -5.72
C THR A 186 8.73 -16.46 -6.62
N MET A 187 8.50 -15.71 -7.71
CA MET A 187 9.59 -15.35 -8.62
C MET A 187 10.54 -14.32 -8.01
N PHE A 188 10.03 -13.32 -7.31
CA PHE A 188 10.86 -12.34 -6.58
C PHE A 188 11.70 -12.99 -5.49
N ARG A 189 11.16 -13.97 -4.77
CA ARG A 189 11.90 -14.73 -3.78
C ARG A 189 13.05 -15.49 -4.41
N LYS A 190 12.80 -16.23 -5.50
CA LYS A 190 13.85 -16.94 -6.25
C LYS A 190 14.90 -16.00 -6.82
N GLN A 191 14.49 -14.84 -7.32
CA GLN A 191 15.39 -13.79 -7.78
C GLN A 191 16.30 -13.30 -6.64
N SER A 192 15.74 -13.05 -5.44
CA SER A 192 16.49 -12.60 -4.27
C SER A 192 17.50 -13.66 -3.81
N GLU A 193 17.07 -14.94 -3.72
CA GLU A 193 17.93 -16.07 -3.37
C GLU A 193 19.09 -16.23 -4.36
N THR A 194 18.80 -16.15 -5.68
CA THR A 194 19.82 -16.26 -6.72
C THR A 194 20.77 -15.06 -6.73
N ARG A 195 20.25 -13.85 -6.47
CA ARG A 195 21.09 -12.65 -6.31
C ARG A 195 22.04 -12.79 -5.12
N GLY A 196 21.58 -13.34 -3.99
CA GLY A 196 22.43 -13.62 -2.84
C GLY A 196 23.58 -14.58 -3.19
N ARG A 197 23.29 -15.66 -3.95
CA ARG A 197 24.32 -16.59 -4.47
C ARG A 197 25.31 -15.90 -5.41
N GLN A 198 24.83 -15.02 -6.27
CA GLN A 198 25.68 -14.23 -7.18
C GLN A 198 26.60 -13.30 -6.40
N THR A 199 26.06 -12.59 -5.40
CA THR A 199 26.86 -11.69 -4.55
C THR A 199 27.94 -12.45 -3.79
N ALA A 200 27.59 -13.58 -3.18
CA ALA A 200 28.56 -14.42 -2.47
C ALA A 200 29.69 -14.91 -3.39
N LEU A 201 29.35 -15.33 -4.62
CA LEU A 201 30.38 -15.72 -5.61
C LEU A 201 31.29 -14.53 -5.98
N ILE A 202 30.72 -13.33 -6.16
CA ILE A 202 31.51 -12.13 -6.48
C ILE A 202 32.46 -11.80 -5.31
N GLU A 203 31.97 -11.82 -4.08
CA GLU A 203 32.78 -11.56 -2.89
C GLU A 203 33.92 -12.58 -2.75
N GLU A 204 33.63 -13.88 -2.97
CA GLU A 204 34.63 -14.94 -2.96
C GLU A 204 35.70 -14.72 -4.03
N MET A 205 35.32 -14.44 -5.28
CA MET A 205 36.23 -14.27 -6.40
C MET A 205 37.06 -12.98 -6.31
N ILE A 206 36.46 -11.88 -5.84
CA ILE A 206 37.19 -10.62 -5.63
C ILE A 206 38.11 -10.72 -4.42
N GLY A 207 37.66 -11.27 -3.30
CA GLY A 207 38.48 -11.48 -2.11
C GLY A 207 39.63 -12.44 -2.33
N GLY A 208 39.40 -13.50 -3.15
CA GLY A 208 40.39 -14.50 -3.54
C GLY A 208 41.12 -14.21 -4.84
N GLN A 209 41.08 -13.00 -5.41
CA GLN A 209 41.55 -12.70 -6.76
C GLN A 209 43.05 -13.07 -6.99
N LYS A 210 43.89 -12.96 -5.96
CA LYS A 210 45.29 -13.38 -6.04
C LYS A 210 45.40 -14.90 -6.29
N VAL A 211 44.54 -15.68 -5.64
CA VAL A 211 44.46 -17.14 -5.80
C VAL A 211 43.92 -17.50 -7.18
N VAL A 212 42.84 -16.84 -7.60
CA VAL A 212 42.24 -17.02 -8.95
C VAL A 212 43.29 -16.83 -10.04
N LYS A 213 44.11 -15.77 -9.95
CA LYS A 213 45.19 -15.50 -10.90
C LYS A 213 46.34 -16.47 -10.78
N ALA A 214 46.75 -16.84 -9.56
CA ALA A 214 47.89 -17.75 -9.36
C ALA A 214 47.62 -19.15 -9.94
N PHE A 215 46.37 -19.59 -9.94
CA PHE A 215 45.94 -20.90 -10.45
C PHE A 215 45.31 -20.85 -11.86
N GLY A 216 45.24 -19.69 -12.50
CA GLY A 216 44.65 -19.54 -13.84
C GLY A 216 43.15 -19.88 -13.89
N TYR A 217 42.42 -19.59 -12.81
CA TYR A 217 41.03 -20.00 -12.60
C TYR A 217 40.00 -19.00 -13.15
N GLU A 218 40.42 -17.98 -13.92
CA GLU A 218 39.58 -16.89 -14.41
C GLU A 218 38.44 -17.38 -15.30
N LYS A 219 38.73 -18.34 -16.20
CA LYS A 219 37.72 -18.89 -17.12
C LYS A 219 36.62 -19.63 -16.36
N GLU A 220 37.01 -20.43 -15.37
CA GLU A 220 36.04 -21.19 -14.58
C GLU A 220 35.23 -20.28 -13.66
N SER A 221 35.85 -19.24 -13.09
CA SER A 221 35.19 -18.20 -12.33
C SER A 221 34.11 -17.48 -13.17
N SER A 222 34.48 -17.07 -14.40
CA SER A 222 33.54 -16.44 -15.34
C SER A 222 32.39 -17.39 -15.73
N ARG A 223 32.70 -18.67 -15.98
CA ARG A 223 31.68 -19.67 -16.31
C ARG A 223 30.64 -19.83 -15.18
N ARG A 224 31.10 -19.94 -13.93
CA ARG A 224 30.23 -20.04 -12.77
C ARG A 224 29.36 -18.79 -12.59
N PHE A 225 29.95 -17.62 -12.80
CA PHE A 225 29.20 -16.37 -12.76
C PHE A 225 28.12 -16.32 -13.84
N ASP A 226 28.45 -16.70 -15.08
CA ASP A 226 27.50 -16.69 -16.20
C ASP A 226 26.34 -17.66 -15.97
N GLU A 227 26.56 -18.82 -15.34
CA GLU A 227 25.52 -19.77 -15.00
C GLU A 227 24.52 -19.17 -14.01
N ILE A 228 25.02 -18.58 -12.91
CA ILE A 228 24.17 -17.93 -11.91
C ILE A 228 23.48 -16.69 -12.50
N ASN A 229 24.18 -15.94 -13.35
CA ASN A 229 23.63 -14.75 -14.00
C ASN A 229 22.48 -15.08 -14.97
N LYS A 230 22.58 -16.18 -15.72
CA LYS A 230 21.50 -16.68 -16.58
C LYS A 230 20.30 -17.12 -15.75
N GLU A 231 20.52 -17.78 -14.62
CA GLU A 231 19.46 -18.17 -13.70
C GLU A 231 18.76 -16.93 -13.11
N LEU A 232 19.54 -15.93 -12.69
CA LEU A 232 19.04 -14.64 -12.18
C LEU A 232 18.25 -13.89 -13.25
N GLN A 233 18.75 -13.84 -14.49
CA GLN A 233 18.04 -13.23 -15.62
C GLN A 233 16.66 -13.87 -15.82
N ASN A 234 16.57 -15.19 -15.81
CA ASN A 234 15.30 -15.90 -16.00
C ASN A 234 14.29 -15.60 -14.88
N TYR A 235 14.74 -15.61 -13.61
CA TYR A 235 13.86 -15.27 -12.50
C TYR A 235 13.47 -13.81 -12.50
N SER A 236 14.39 -12.89 -12.82
CA SER A 236 14.13 -11.46 -12.94
C SER A 236 13.09 -11.16 -14.03
N GLN A 237 13.26 -11.76 -15.21
CA GLN A 237 12.30 -11.60 -16.31
C GLN A 237 10.90 -12.10 -15.92
N LYS A 238 10.80 -13.27 -15.29
CA LYS A 238 9.52 -13.82 -14.83
C LYS A 238 8.90 -12.98 -13.72
N ALA A 239 9.72 -12.50 -12.76
CA ALA A 239 9.25 -11.65 -11.68
C ALA A 239 8.64 -10.34 -12.21
N VAL A 240 9.34 -9.66 -13.12
CA VAL A 240 8.86 -8.45 -13.77
C VAL A 240 7.62 -8.73 -14.62
N PHE A 241 7.59 -9.82 -15.39
CA PHE A 241 6.43 -10.20 -16.19
C PHE A 241 5.17 -10.39 -15.34
N TYR A 242 5.24 -11.21 -14.28
CA TYR A 242 4.08 -11.42 -13.40
C TYR A 242 3.68 -10.14 -12.66
N SER A 243 4.64 -9.33 -12.22
CA SER A 243 4.35 -8.05 -11.59
C SER A 243 3.64 -7.08 -12.53
N SER A 244 4.07 -7.02 -13.79
CA SER A 244 3.48 -6.15 -14.81
C SER A 244 2.06 -6.57 -15.22
N LEU A 245 1.71 -7.85 -15.06
CA LEU A 245 0.36 -8.36 -15.31
C LEU A 245 -0.69 -7.86 -14.32
N THR A 246 -0.28 -7.38 -13.14
CA THR A 246 -1.21 -6.94 -12.09
C THR A 246 -2.15 -5.84 -12.57
N ASN A 247 -1.60 -4.76 -13.14
CA ASN A 247 -2.39 -3.63 -13.60
C ASN A 247 -3.32 -3.94 -14.79
N PRO A 248 -2.85 -4.60 -15.88
CA PRO A 248 -3.75 -4.97 -16.98
C PRO A 248 -4.87 -5.90 -16.55
N SER A 249 -4.56 -6.89 -15.71
CA SER A 249 -5.55 -7.89 -15.27
C SER A 249 -6.62 -7.27 -14.37
N THR A 250 -6.25 -6.40 -13.43
CA THR A 250 -7.22 -5.69 -12.58
C THR A 250 -8.08 -4.74 -13.41
N ARG A 251 -7.50 -4.01 -14.38
CA ARG A 251 -8.26 -3.16 -15.31
C ARG A 251 -9.23 -3.96 -16.16
N PHE A 252 -8.81 -5.14 -16.66
CA PHE A 252 -9.67 -6.01 -17.44
C PHE A 252 -10.89 -6.47 -16.64
N VAL A 253 -10.68 -6.93 -15.39
CA VAL A 253 -11.78 -7.34 -14.51
C VAL A 253 -12.70 -6.15 -14.20
N ASN A 254 -12.13 -4.97 -13.89
CA ASN A 254 -12.92 -3.78 -13.61
C ASN A 254 -13.77 -3.36 -14.82
N ASN A 255 -13.24 -3.47 -16.04
CA ASN A 255 -13.99 -3.18 -17.26
C ASN A 255 -15.14 -4.18 -17.49
N ILE A 256 -14.97 -5.46 -17.13
CA ILE A 256 -16.07 -6.43 -17.15
C ILE A 256 -17.17 -6.05 -16.16
N ILE A 257 -16.78 -5.66 -14.94
CA ILE A 257 -17.72 -5.19 -13.92
C ILE A 257 -18.47 -3.96 -14.43
N TYR A 258 -17.76 -2.99 -14.99
CA TYR A 258 -18.35 -1.78 -15.55
C TYR A 258 -19.34 -2.08 -16.69
N ALA A 259 -18.98 -2.95 -17.63
CA ALA A 259 -19.85 -3.39 -18.69
C ALA A 259 -21.11 -4.11 -18.16
N GLY A 260 -20.95 -4.97 -17.14
CA GLY A 260 -22.07 -5.64 -16.47
C GLY A 260 -23.03 -4.65 -15.80
N VAL A 261 -22.49 -3.64 -15.11
CA VAL A 261 -23.29 -2.56 -14.49
C VAL A 261 -24.03 -1.76 -15.56
N ALA A 262 -23.35 -1.38 -16.65
CA ALA A 262 -23.96 -0.62 -17.75
C ALA A 262 -25.10 -1.38 -18.41
N LEU A 263 -24.94 -2.68 -18.68
CA LEU A 263 -25.97 -3.54 -19.24
C LEU A 263 -27.18 -3.66 -18.30
N LEU A 264 -26.93 -3.84 -17.00
CA LEU A 264 -27.99 -3.98 -16.01
C LEU A 264 -28.77 -2.68 -15.83
N LEU A 265 -28.08 -1.54 -15.82
CA LEU A 265 -28.73 -0.23 -15.77
C LEU A 265 -29.55 0.05 -17.05
N SER A 266 -29.03 -0.31 -18.22
CA SER A 266 -29.78 -0.21 -19.49
C SER A 266 -31.07 -1.04 -19.48
N LEU A 267 -31.01 -2.28 -18.95
CA LEU A 267 -32.18 -3.15 -18.80
C LEU A 267 -33.20 -2.62 -17.81
N ILE A 268 -32.75 -2.00 -16.72
CA ILE A 268 -33.66 -1.39 -15.71
C ILE A 268 -34.32 -0.14 -16.27
N HIS A 269 -33.63 0.60 -17.12
CA HIS A 269 -34.13 1.85 -17.69
C HIS A 269 -35.15 1.62 -18.83
N ILE A 270 -35.02 0.52 -19.58
CA ILE A 270 -35.98 0.12 -20.65
C ILE A 270 -37.25 -0.46 -20.04
#